data_63f9dab7bb71767cc087baa988b4870b
#
_entry.id   63f9dab7bb71767cc087baa988b4870b
#
_cell.length_a   1.000
_cell.length_b   1.000
_cell.length_c   1.000
_cell.angle_alpha   90.00
_cell.angle_beta   90.00
_cell.angle_gamma   90.00
#
_symmetry.space_group_name_H-M   'P 1'
#
loop_
_entity.id
_entity.type
_entity.pdbx_description
1 polymer ?
#
loop_
_entity_poly.entity_id
_entity_poly.type
_entity_poly.pdbx_seq_one_letter_code
_entity_poly.pdbx_strand_id
1 'polypeptide(L)'
;MKAEMRIAESKLAKLLSGHETAAGLYVRLHGDNLIMGRREAFGPDGELENDDRVRLTRLSASTYGLSLKRHTGRWERTPFSGSMEEMVDTIVGCMQHLVAPY
;
A
#
# COMPACT_ATOMS: atom_id res chain seq x y z
N MET A 1 13.82 9.36 -12.28
CA MET A 1 13.28 9.06 -10.94
C MET A 1 11.76 9.03 -10.96
N LYS A 2 11.13 10.14 -11.27
CA LYS A 2 9.65 10.20 -11.25
C LYS A 2 8.99 9.22 -12.21
N ALA A 3 9.57 9.02 -13.40
CA ALA A 3 9.02 8.10 -14.39
C ALA A 3 9.04 6.66 -13.88
N GLU A 4 10.13 6.26 -13.22
CA GLU A 4 10.26 4.91 -12.67
C GLU A 4 9.25 4.66 -11.55
N MET A 5 9.02 5.65 -10.70
CA MET A 5 8.05 5.54 -9.61
C MET A 5 6.62 5.52 -10.14
N ARG A 6 6.33 6.23 -11.23
CA ARG A 6 5.00 6.16 -11.86
C ARG A 6 4.75 4.81 -12.50
N ILE A 7 5.77 4.22 -13.10
CA ILE A 7 5.67 2.86 -13.64
C ILE A 7 5.44 1.88 -12.50
N ALA A 8 6.14 2.06 -11.38
CA ALA A 8 5.98 1.23 -10.20
C ALA A 8 4.56 1.37 -9.61
N GLU A 9 4.03 2.59 -9.57
CA GLU A 9 2.67 2.84 -9.11
C GLU A 9 1.65 2.08 -9.96
N SER A 10 1.78 2.15 -11.27
CA SER A 10 0.88 1.44 -12.19
C SER A 10 1.00 -0.07 -12.04
N LYS A 11 2.22 -0.56 -11.89
CA LYS A 11 2.48 -1.98 -11.69
C LYS A 11 1.85 -2.48 -10.40
N LEU A 12 2.01 -1.71 -9.32
CA LEU A 12 1.44 -2.07 -8.02
C LEU A 12 -0.08 -2.11 -8.08
N ALA A 13 -0.71 -1.11 -8.69
CA ALA A 13 -2.16 -1.08 -8.84
C ALA A 13 -2.67 -2.31 -9.59
N LYS A 14 -1.94 -2.71 -10.63
CA LYS A 14 -2.29 -3.89 -11.42
C LYS A 14 -2.15 -5.17 -10.62
N LEU A 15 -1.07 -5.31 -9.85
CA LEU A 15 -0.87 -6.48 -8.99
C LEU A 15 -1.97 -6.58 -7.93
N LEU A 16 -2.33 -5.47 -7.30
CA LEU A 16 -3.38 -5.45 -6.29
C LEU A 16 -4.74 -5.83 -6.88
N SER A 17 -5.04 -5.40 -8.10
CA SER A 17 -6.31 -5.71 -8.75
C SER A 17 -6.49 -7.20 -9.03
N GLY A 18 -5.40 -7.96 -9.07
CA GLY A 18 -5.43 -9.41 -9.26
C GLY A 18 -5.78 -10.19 -8.00
N HIS A 19 -5.89 -9.53 -6.84
CA HIS A 19 -6.20 -10.16 -5.55
C HIS A 19 -7.53 -9.62 -5.03
N GLU A 20 -8.46 -10.48 -4.74
CA GLU A 20 -9.80 -10.11 -4.32
C GLU A 20 -9.80 -9.20 -3.09
N THR A 21 -8.98 -9.52 -2.09
CA THR A 21 -8.93 -8.75 -0.84
C THR A 21 -8.26 -7.40 -1.01
N ALA A 22 -7.46 -7.22 -2.04
CA ALA A 22 -6.68 -5.99 -2.27
C ALA A 22 -7.19 -5.15 -3.43
N ALA A 23 -8.17 -5.64 -4.18
CA ALA A 23 -8.62 -4.97 -5.40
C ALA A 23 -9.19 -3.58 -5.19
N GLY A 24 -9.70 -3.30 -3.99
CA GLY A 24 -10.27 -1.99 -3.68
C GLY A 24 -9.28 -0.99 -3.10
N LEU A 25 -8.01 -1.37 -2.97
CA LEU A 25 -7.01 -0.46 -2.43
C LEU A 25 -6.62 0.61 -3.45
N TYR A 26 -6.51 1.85 -2.99
CA TYR A 26 -5.88 2.88 -3.81
C TYR A 26 -4.37 2.77 -3.66
N VAL A 27 -3.66 3.32 -4.65
CA VAL A 27 -2.20 3.48 -4.61
C VAL A 27 -1.91 4.95 -4.85
N ARG A 28 -1.13 5.57 -3.98
CA ARG A 28 -0.67 6.92 -4.22
C ARG A 28 0.84 7.00 -4.07
N LEU A 29 1.45 7.84 -4.89
CA LEU A 29 2.88 8.03 -4.91
C LEU A 29 3.24 9.22 -4.02
N HIS A 30 4.25 9.03 -3.16
CA HIS A 30 4.78 10.10 -2.32
C HIS A 30 6.29 9.92 -2.20
N GLY A 31 7.05 10.66 -3.03
CA GLY A 31 8.50 10.50 -3.09
C GLY A 31 8.88 9.11 -3.57
N ASP A 32 9.69 8.40 -2.77
CA ASP A 32 10.09 7.02 -3.05
C ASP A 32 9.14 6.00 -2.41
N ASN A 33 7.98 6.45 -1.97
CA ASN A 33 7.00 5.60 -1.30
C ASN A 33 5.76 5.40 -2.16
N LEU A 34 5.26 4.18 -2.14
CA LEU A 34 3.96 3.82 -2.69
C LEU A 34 3.06 3.50 -1.52
N ILE A 35 2.04 4.31 -1.32
CA ILE A 35 1.14 4.19 -0.17
C ILE A 35 -0.17 3.58 -0.64
N MET A 36 -0.63 2.57 0.07
CA MET A 36 -1.87 1.86 -0.22
C MET A 36 -2.83 2.01 0.95
N GLY A 37 -4.11 2.11 0.62
CA GLY A 37 -5.13 2.21 1.64
C GLY A 37 -6.51 2.10 1.04
N ARG A 38 -7.52 2.42 1.84
CA ARG A 38 -8.91 2.43 1.39
C ARG A 38 -9.53 3.79 1.61
N ARG A 39 -10.46 4.12 0.74
CA ARG A 39 -11.30 5.28 0.96
C ARG A 39 -12.45 4.88 1.83
N GLU A 40 -12.55 5.51 2.98
CA GLU A 40 -13.58 5.22 3.96
C GLU A 40 -14.42 6.47 4.22
N ALA A 41 -15.68 6.26 4.58
CA ALA A 41 -16.56 7.35 4.94
C ALA A 41 -16.34 7.69 6.41
N PHE A 42 -15.73 8.84 6.65
CA PHE A 42 -15.50 9.35 8.00
C PHE A 42 -16.30 10.63 8.18
N GLY A 43 -16.68 10.93 9.42
CA GLY A 43 -17.38 12.15 9.75
C GLY A 43 -18.88 12.09 9.50
N PRO A 44 -19.60 13.12 9.98
CA PRO A 44 -21.06 13.15 9.96
C PRO A 44 -21.67 13.24 8.56
N ASP A 45 -20.93 13.77 7.61
CA ASP A 45 -21.43 13.96 6.24
C ASP A 45 -21.15 12.76 5.34
N GLY A 46 -20.47 11.74 5.84
CA GLY A 46 -20.10 10.57 5.06
C GLY A 46 -19.07 10.85 3.97
N GLU A 47 -18.27 11.89 4.13
CA GLU A 47 -17.22 12.22 3.16
C GLU A 47 -16.19 11.11 3.09
N LEU A 48 -15.74 10.80 1.87
CA LEU A 48 -14.70 9.80 1.67
C LEU A 48 -13.33 10.40 1.94
N GLU A 49 -12.58 9.75 2.81
CA GLU A 49 -11.22 10.13 3.12
C GLU A 49 -10.27 8.97 2.85
N ASN A 50 -9.04 9.28 2.51
CA ASN A 50 -8.01 8.27 2.31
C ASN A 50 -7.55 7.75 3.66
N ASP A 51 -7.64 6.44 3.82
CA ASP A 51 -7.15 5.75 5.01
C ASP A 51 -5.91 4.94 4.60
N ASP A 52 -4.74 5.54 4.74
CA ASP A 52 -3.47 4.90 4.41
C ASP A 52 -3.22 3.76 5.38
N ARG A 53 -2.83 2.61 4.88
CA ARG A 53 -2.66 1.39 5.70
C ARG A 53 -1.29 0.77 5.59
N VAL A 54 -0.74 0.69 4.39
CA VAL A 54 0.57 0.08 4.14
C VAL A 54 1.36 0.94 3.18
N ARG A 55 2.68 0.81 3.25
CA ARG A 55 3.58 1.61 2.44
C ARG A 55 4.74 0.75 1.95
N LEU A 56 5.04 0.86 0.67
CA LEU A 56 6.26 0.29 0.09
C LEU A 56 7.24 1.41 -0.16
N THR A 57 8.44 1.28 0.40
CA THR A 57 9.54 2.23 0.20
C THR A 57 10.56 1.60 -0.75
N ARG A 58 10.88 2.29 -1.83
CA ARG A 58 11.87 1.80 -2.77
C ARG A 58 13.25 1.88 -2.16
N LEU A 59 13.89 0.72 -2.01
CA LEU A 59 15.23 0.61 -1.44
C LEU A 59 16.29 0.52 -2.54
N SER A 60 15.94 -0.07 -3.66
CA SER A 60 16.80 -0.17 -4.84
C SER A 60 15.91 -0.30 -6.07
N ALA A 61 16.50 -0.52 -7.24
CA ALA A 61 15.76 -0.61 -8.50
C ALA A 61 14.66 -1.66 -8.47
N SER A 62 14.85 -2.74 -7.70
CA SER A 62 13.91 -3.86 -7.69
C SER A 62 13.54 -4.33 -6.28
N THR A 63 13.94 -3.61 -5.24
CA THR A 63 13.69 -4.00 -3.86
C THR A 63 12.89 -2.95 -3.13
N TYR A 64 11.86 -3.38 -2.43
CA TYR A 64 10.97 -2.52 -1.65
C TYR A 64 10.92 -3.00 -0.21
N GLY A 65 10.86 -2.06 0.72
CA GLY A 65 10.64 -2.35 2.13
C GLY A 65 9.17 -2.08 2.47
N LEU A 66 8.61 -2.87 3.37
CA LEU A 66 7.20 -2.79 3.76
C LEU A 66 7.06 -2.11 5.11
N SER A 67 6.16 -1.16 5.21
CA SER A 67 5.80 -0.48 6.45
C SER A 67 4.30 -0.51 6.65
N LEU A 68 3.89 -0.52 7.92
CA LEU A 68 2.48 -0.50 8.31
C LEU A 68 2.16 0.80 9.03
N LYS A 69 0.96 1.29 8.83
CA LYS A 69 0.49 2.43 9.58
C LYS A 69 -0.22 1.94 10.85
N ARG A 70 0.28 2.38 11.99
CA ARG A 70 -0.29 2.04 13.29
C ARG A 70 -1.54 2.89 13.54
N HIS A 71 -2.40 2.43 14.43
CA HIS A 71 -3.60 3.18 14.82
C HIS A 71 -3.27 4.55 15.42
N THR A 72 -2.02 4.75 15.87
CA THR A 72 -1.53 6.03 16.35
C THR A 72 -1.22 7.02 15.22
N GLY A 73 -1.30 6.58 13.97
CA GLY A 73 -0.95 7.39 12.81
C GLY A 73 0.52 7.33 12.42
N ARG A 74 1.32 6.57 13.15
CA ARG A 74 2.75 6.42 12.86
C ARG A 74 3.00 5.26 11.93
N TRP A 75 3.99 5.43 11.05
CA TRP A 75 4.50 4.35 10.21
C TRP A 75 5.48 3.50 11.00
N GLU A 76 5.33 2.20 10.89
CA GLU A 76 6.23 1.24 11.51
C GLU A 76 6.82 0.33 10.44
N ARG A 77 8.15 0.25 10.40
CA ARG A 77 8.83 -0.63 9.46
C ARG A 77 8.69 -2.07 9.91
N THR A 78 8.46 -2.94 8.94
CA THR A 78 8.48 -4.38 9.18
C THR A 78 9.83 -4.95 8.72
N PRO A 79 10.17 -6.19 9.10
CA PRO A 79 11.37 -6.84 8.59
C PRO A 79 11.22 -7.33 7.15
N PHE A 80 10.07 -7.16 6.52
CA PHE A 80 9.82 -7.64 5.17
C PHE A 80 10.39 -6.70 4.12
N SER A 81 11.13 -7.29 3.18
CA SER A 81 11.62 -6.57 2.01
C SER A 81 11.77 -7.57 0.87
N GLY A 82 11.76 -7.08 -0.36
CA GLY A 82 11.89 -7.91 -1.54
C GLY A 82 11.29 -7.22 -2.75
N SER A 83 10.98 -8.01 -3.77
CA SER A 83 10.36 -7.48 -4.97
C SER A 83 8.94 -6.96 -4.67
N MET A 84 8.41 -6.17 -5.58
CA MET A 84 7.05 -5.68 -5.45
C MET A 84 6.06 -6.86 -5.36
N GLU A 85 6.25 -7.86 -6.20
CA GLU A 85 5.41 -9.06 -6.21
C GLU A 85 5.44 -9.79 -4.88
N GLU A 86 6.64 -9.94 -4.31
CA GLU A 86 6.81 -10.56 -2.99
C GLU A 86 6.11 -9.76 -1.90
N MET A 87 6.19 -8.44 -1.98
CA MET A 87 5.54 -7.58 -0.99
C MET A 87 4.01 -7.65 -1.10
N VAL A 88 3.48 -7.70 -2.31
CA VAL A 88 2.04 -7.88 -2.52
C VAL A 88 1.58 -9.23 -1.95
N ASP A 89 2.33 -10.30 -2.20
CA ASP A 89 2.02 -11.61 -1.65
C ASP A 89 2.04 -11.61 -0.13
N THR A 90 2.99 -10.90 0.48
CA THR A 90 3.07 -10.75 1.92
C THR A 90 1.85 -10.01 2.47
N ILE A 91 1.46 -8.93 1.83
CA ILE A 91 0.29 -8.14 2.23
C ILE A 91 -0.98 -8.99 2.16
N VAL A 92 -1.18 -9.66 1.04
CA VAL A 92 -2.39 -10.45 0.81
C VAL A 92 -2.43 -11.69 1.70
N GLY A 93 -1.28 -12.36 1.86
CA GLY A 93 -1.21 -13.61 2.61
C GLY A 93 -1.19 -13.45 4.13
N CYS A 94 -0.43 -12.45 4.62
CA CYS A 94 -0.18 -12.30 6.05
C CYS A 94 -0.88 -11.10 6.67
N MET A 95 -1.32 -10.14 5.87
CA MET A 95 -1.82 -8.85 6.36
C MET A 95 -3.20 -8.52 5.84
N GLN A 96 -4.01 -9.52 5.54
CA GLN A 96 -5.37 -9.32 5.02
C GLN A 96 -6.20 -8.40 5.91
N HIS A 97 -6.07 -8.56 7.22
CA HIS A 97 -6.84 -7.76 8.19
C HIS A 97 -6.52 -6.26 8.11
N LEU A 98 -5.35 -5.90 7.60
CA LEU A 98 -4.94 -4.50 7.47
C LEU A 98 -5.48 -3.85 6.21
N VAL A 99 -5.74 -4.63 5.17
CA VAL A 99 -6.15 -4.11 3.87
C VAL A 99 -7.60 -4.41 3.54
N ALA A 100 -8.26 -5.26 4.31
CA ALA A 100 -9.66 -5.58 4.13
C ALA A 100 -10.55 -4.36 4.42
N PRO A 101 -11.74 -4.28 3.81
CA PRO A 101 -12.71 -3.26 4.17
C PRO A 101 -13.14 -3.42 5.63
N TYR A 102 -13.48 -2.30 6.25
CA TYR A 102 -14.02 -2.33 7.61
C TYR A 102 -15.40 -2.98 7.66
#